data_967adcedb323565e1bd762afbbb20edd
#
_entry.id   967adcedb323565e1bd762afbbb20edd
#
_cell.length_a   1.000
_cell.length_b   1.000
_cell.length_c   1.000
_cell.angle_alpha   90.00
_cell.angle_beta   90.00
_cell.angle_gamma   90.00
#
_symmetry.space_group_name_H-M   'P 1'
#
loop_
_entity.id
_entity.type
_entity.pdbx_description
1 polymer ?
#
loop_
_entity_poly.entity_id
_entity_poly.type
_entity_poly.pdbx_seq_one_letter_code
_entity_poly.pdbx_strand_id
1 'polypeptide(L)'
;LACHGLHERGAYTFCMCPGGTVVAAASEKECVIVNGMSSLARDGENANSALLVGIEPKDFPNEHPLAGIYYQREIEHKAYELAGANYNAPAQLVGDFLKGIESKQLGNVKPTCPTGVTLTNLDECLPTAPETRSSSSVRILRDDLLQCNIRGVYPCGEGAGYAGGIISAAVDGVKCAHAVLNDEH
;
A
#
# COMPACT_ATOMS: atom_id res chain seq x y z
N LEU A 1 5.32 6.60 -13.99
CA LEU A 1 6.58 6.06 -14.50
C LEU A 1 6.64 4.59 -14.11
N ALA A 2 6.88 3.71 -15.04
CA ALA A 2 7.07 2.29 -14.77
C ALA A 2 8.43 1.86 -15.31
N CYS A 3 9.13 1.02 -14.61
CA CYS A 3 10.39 0.42 -15.07
C CYS A 3 10.41 -1.08 -14.73
N HIS A 4 11.20 -1.84 -15.47
CA HIS A 4 11.46 -3.23 -15.17
C HIS A 4 12.89 -3.34 -14.62
N GLY A 5 13.01 -3.93 -13.44
CA GLY A 5 14.31 -4.18 -12.80
C GLY A 5 15.00 -5.43 -13.33
N LEU A 6 16.23 -5.67 -12.85
CA LEU A 6 17.07 -6.81 -13.24
C LEU A 6 16.43 -8.20 -13.00
N HIS A 7 15.33 -8.28 -12.25
CA HIS A 7 14.59 -9.50 -11.93
C HIS A 7 13.17 -9.53 -12.53
N GLU A 8 12.92 -8.78 -13.62
CA GLU A 8 11.63 -8.71 -14.32
C GLU A 8 10.44 -8.20 -13.49
N ARG A 9 10.67 -7.67 -12.28
CA ARG A 9 9.61 -7.05 -11.47
C ARG A 9 9.34 -5.63 -11.94
N GLY A 10 8.08 -5.34 -12.22
CA GLY A 10 7.64 -3.98 -12.48
C GLY A 10 7.64 -3.14 -11.20
N ALA A 11 8.22 -1.94 -11.28
CA ALA A 11 8.10 -0.92 -10.25
C ALA A 11 7.38 0.30 -10.84
N TYR A 12 6.45 0.88 -10.10
CA TYR A 12 5.70 2.04 -10.55
C TYR A 12 5.33 2.95 -9.38
N THR A 13 5.09 4.22 -9.67
CA THR A 13 4.62 5.17 -8.67
C THR A 13 3.10 5.16 -8.60
N PHE A 14 2.57 5.36 -7.40
CA PHE A 14 1.15 5.34 -7.09
C PHE A 14 0.79 6.45 -6.10
N CYS A 15 -0.48 6.87 -6.09
CA CYS A 15 -0.99 7.89 -5.14
C CYS A 15 -0.10 9.13 -5.05
N MET A 16 0.10 9.81 -6.19
CA MET A 16 0.79 11.10 -6.23
C MET A 16 -0.03 12.15 -5.48
N CYS A 17 0.47 12.60 -4.34
CA CYS A 17 -0.22 13.49 -3.42
C CYS A 17 0.49 14.85 -3.34
N PRO A 18 0.18 15.81 -4.22
CA PRO A 18 0.73 17.17 -4.11
C PRO A 18 0.18 17.87 -2.87
N GLY A 19 1.01 18.66 -2.20
CA GLY A 19 0.64 19.28 -0.93
C GLY A 19 0.27 18.28 0.15
N GLY A 20 0.85 17.07 0.08
CA GLY A 20 0.41 15.94 0.84
C GLY A 20 1.15 15.72 2.16
N THR A 21 0.53 14.94 3.01
CA THR A 21 1.09 14.46 4.28
C THR A 21 1.17 12.95 4.30
N VAL A 22 2.09 12.42 5.09
CA VAL A 22 2.15 10.99 5.41
C VAL A 22 1.37 10.76 6.70
N VAL A 23 0.55 9.71 6.74
CA VAL A 23 -0.26 9.34 7.90
C VAL A 23 0.04 7.91 8.32
N ALA A 24 -0.05 7.63 9.63
CA ALA A 24 0.02 6.26 10.14
C ALA A 24 -1.26 5.49 9.74
N ALA A 25 -1.11 4.28 9.24
CA ALA A 25 -2.19 3.47 8.71
C ALA A 25 -2.22 2.03 9.27
N ALA A 26 -1.33 1.69 10.21
CA ALA A 26 -1.32 0.37 10.83
C ALA A 26 -2.62 0.13 11.61
N SER A 27 -3.20 -1.05 11.43
CA SER A 27 -4.41 -1.49 12.13
C SER A 27 -4.12 -2.56 13.19
N GLU A 28 -2.90 -3.08 13.24
CA GLU A 28 -2.49 -4.11 14.19
C GLU A 28 -1.46 -3.55 15.19
N LYS A 29 -1.43 -4.14 16.38
CA LYS A 29 -0.50 -3.78 17.44
C LYS A 29 0.94 -4.16 17.04
N GLU A 30 1.90 -3.30 17.40
CA GLU A 30 3.33 -3.52 17.13
C GLU A 30 3.63 -3.64 15.61
N CYS A 31 2.85 -2.93 14.80
CA CYS A 31 3.03 -2.84 13.36
C CYS A 31 3.15 -1.37 12.93
N VAL A 32 3.93 -1.12 11.89
CA VAL A 32 4.07 0.20 11.28
C VAL A 32 3.84 0.10 9.78
N ILE A 33 2.86 0.82 9.31
CA ILE A 33 2.63 1.12 7.90
C ILE A 33 2.18 2.56 7.78
N VAL A 34 2.54 3.21 6.70
CA VAL A 34 2.18 4.60 6.42
C VAL A 34 1.45 4.71 5.09
N ASN A 35 0.65 5.75 4.96
CA ASN A 35 -0.03 6.07 3.71
C ASN A 35 0.15 7.55 3.38
N GLY A 36 0.12 7.88 2.09
CA GLY A 36 0.14 9.26 1.62
C GLY A 36 -1.28 9.80 1.45
N MET A 37 -1.50 11.02 1.92
CA MET A 37 -2.77 11.72 1.82
C MET A 37 -2.57 13.14 1.31
N SER A 38 -3.55 13.68 0.58
CA SER A 38 -3.62 15.10 0.21
C SER A 38 -4.82 15.75 0.89
N SER A 39 -4.65 16.98 1.38
CA SER A 39 -5.77 17.84 1.69
C SER A 39 -6.51 18.27 0.43
N LEU A 40 -7.76 18.72 0.57
CA LEU A 40 -8.52 19.26 -0.56
C LEU A 40 -7.82 20.45 -1.22
N ALA A 41 -7.20 21.33 -0.42
CA ALA A 41 -6.50 22.51 -0.87
C ALA A 41 -5.19 22.19 -1.62
N ARG A 42 -4.55 21.05 -1.33
CA ARG A 42 -3.27 20.61 -1.93
C ARG A 42 -2.14 21.63 -1.80
N ASP A 43 -2.17 22.42 -0.73
CA ASP A 43 -1.29 23.55 -0.45
C ASP A 43 -0.22 23.29 0.62
N GLY A 44 -0.07 22.02 1.03
CA GLY A 44 0.99 21.62 1.95
C GLY A 44 2.38 21.76 1.33
N GLU A 45 3.40 21.89 2.19
CA GLU A 45 4.79 22.11 1.77
C GLU A 45 5.39 20.94 1.00
N ASN A 46 4.93 19.73 1.26
CA ASN A 46 5.50 18.50 0.70
C ASN A 46 4.59 17.88 -0.36
N ALA A 47 5.18 17.05 -1.19
CA ALA A 47 4.47 16.06 -1.98
C ALA A 47 4.93 14.65 -1.54
N ASN A 48 4.06 13.67 -1.68
CA ASN A 48 4.43 12.27 -1.48
C ASN A 48 3.88 11.39 -2.60
N SER A 49 4.47 10.23 -2.76
CA SER A 49 3.95 9.17 -3.58
C SER A 49 4.45 7.83 -3.08
N ALA A 50 3.69 6.77 -3.30
CA ALA A 50 4.13 5.41 -3.06
C ALA A 50 4.97 4.92 -4.25
N LEU A 51 5.99 4.11 -3.96
CA LEU A 51 6.72 3.33 -4.96
C LEU A 51 6.30 1.87 -4.78
N LEU A 52 5.66 1.31 -5.79
CA LEU A 52 5.08 -0.03 -5.77
C LEU A 52 5.94 -1.04 -6.52
N VAL A 53 6.20 -2.20 -5.90
CA VAL A 53 6.85 -3.35 -6.52
C VAL A 53 5.97 -4.58 -6.30
N GLY A 54 5.67 -5.32 -7.35
CA GLY A 54 4.77 -6.47 -7.27
C GLY A 54 5.32 -7.61 -6.39
N ILE A 55 4.49 -8.14 -5.51
CA ILE A 55 4.74 -9.36 -4.73
C ILE A 55 3.89 -10.48 -5.33
N GLU A 56 4.46 -11.64 -5.53
CA GLU A 56 3.83 -12.83 -6.08
C GLU A 56 3.75 -13.96 -5.05
N PRO A 57 2.86 -14.94 -5.22
CA PRO A 57 2.76 -16.08 -4.30
C PRO A 57 4.07 -16.82 -4.02
N LYS A 58 4.98 -16.85 -5.00
CA LYS A 58 6.31 -17.45 -4.85
C LYS A 58 7.22 -16.73 -3.84
N ASP A 59 6.89 -15.50 -3.48
CA ASP A 59 7.63 -14.68 -2.51
C ASP A 59 7.20 -14.97 -1.06
N PHE A 60 6.09 -15.68 -0.89
CA PHE A 60 5.60 -16.04 0.42
C PHE A 60 6.37 -17.21 1.02
N PRO A 61 6.47 -17.29 2.35
CA PRO A 61 7.25 -18.34 3.02
C PRO A 61 6.65 -19.75 2.85
N ASN A 62 5.39 -19.86 2.43
CA ASN A 62 4.68 -21.13 2.24
C ASN A 62 3.43 -20.95 1.35
N GLU A 63 2.78 -22.05 1.01
CA GLU A 63 1.57 -22.08 0.16
C GLU A 63 0.25 -21.97 0.96
N HIS A 64 0.30 -21.56 2.22
CA HIS A 64 -0.92 -21.40 3.02
C HIS A 64 -1.82 -20.30 2.43
N PRO A 65 -3.16 -20.46 2.39
CA PRO A 65 -4.06 -19.45 1.82
C PRO A 65 -3.92 -18.04 2.42
N LEU A 66 -3.45 -17.94 3.67
CA LEU A 66 -3.20 -16.67 4.37
C LEU A 66 -1.72 -16.25 4.38
N ALA A 67 -0.86 -16.91 3.61
CA ALA A 67 0.57 -16.62 3.61
C ALA A 67 0.89 -15.15 3.31
N GLY A 68 0.14 -14.52 2.40
CA GLY A 68 0.31 -13.10 2.09
C GLY A 68 -0.01 -12.18 3.28
N ILE A 69 -1.01 -12.53 4.10
CA ILE A 69 -1.34 -11.77 5.32
C ILE A 69 -0.22 -11.90 6.36
N TYR A 70 0.29 -13.12 6.55
CA TYR A 70 1.40 -13.34 7.50
C TYR A 70 2.67 -12.63 7.04
N TYR A 71 2.96 -12.65 5.74
CA TYR A 71 4.08 -11.95 5.15
C TYR A 71 3.97 -10.42 5.34
N GLN A 72 2.79 -9.84 5.12
CA GLN A 72 2.53 -8.42 5.37
C GLN A 72 2.77 -8.07 6.84
N ARG A 73 2.21 -8.84 7.78
CA ARG A 73 2.39 -8.65 9.23
C ARG A 73 3.86 -8.69 9.63
N GLU A 74 4.61 -9.61 9.06
CA GLU A 74 6.05 -9.73 9.32
C GLU A 74 6.81 -8.47 8.90
N ILE A 75 6.52 -7.92 7.72
CA ILE A 75 7.14 -6.68 7.22
C ILE A 75 6.76 -5.49 8.10
N GLU A 76 5.48 -5.35 8.43
CA GLU A 76 4.99 -4.26 9.28
C GLU A 76 5.58 -4.31 10.70
N HIS A 77 5.74 -5.51 11.23
CA HIS A 77 6.38 -5.72 12.54
C HIS A 77 7.89 -5.44 12.49
N LYS A 78 8.60 -5.90 11.48
CA LYS A 78 10.01 -5.55 11.25
C LYS A 78 10.22 -4.04 11.17
N ALA A 79 9.33 -3.32 10.49
CA ALA A 79 9.38 -1.87 10.41
C ALA A 79 9.19 -1.22 11.79
N TYR A 80 8.31 -1.76 12.63
CA TYR A 80 8.12 -1.32 14.01
C TYR A 80 9.37 -1.53 14.86
N GLU A 81 9.97 -2.72 14.81
CA GLU A 81 11.20 -3.02 15.56
C GLU A 81 12.36 -2.15 15.10
N LEU A 82 12.56 -2.03 13.79
CA LEU A 82 13.64 -1.24 13.19
C LEU A 82 13.56 0.23 13.58
N ALA A 83 12.37 0.78 13.69
CA ALA A 83 12.15 2.15 14.13
C ALA A 83 12.32 2.38 15.65
N GLY A 84 12.63 1.33 16.43
CA GLY A 84 12.86 1.40 17.87
C GLY A 84 11.64 1.09 18.71
N ALA A 85 10.67 0.34 18.18
CA ALA A 85 9.46 -0.14 18.88
C ALA A 85 8.62 0.98 19.52
N ASN A 86 8.52 2.12 18.85
CA ASN A 86 7.87 3.33 19.36
C ASN A 86 6.83 3.93 18.39
N TYR A 87 6.44 3.17 17.36
CA TYR A 87 5.52 3.56 16.28
C TYR A 87 6.00 4.70 15.38
N ASN A 88 7.24 5.15 15.48
CA ASN A 88 7.85 5.97 14.45
C ASN A 88 7.92 5.19 13.13
N ALA A 89 7.81 5.89 12.01
CA ALA A 89 8.06 5.28 10.72
C ALA A 89 9.58 5.20 10.46
N PRO A 90 10.12 4.04 10.06
CA PRO A 90 11.50 3.97 9.60
C PRO A 90 11.67 4.81 8.34
N ALA A 91 12.74 5.57 8.24
CA ALA A 91 12.98 6.50 7.15
C ALA A 91 14.45 6.53 6.74
N GLN A 92 14.69 6.80 5.46
CA GLN A 92 16.02 6.91 4.87
C GLN A 92 16.00 7.91 3.72
N LEU A 93 17.08 8.65 3.54
CA LEU A 93 17.24 9.46 2.34
C LEU A 93 17.45 8.55 1.12
N VAL A 94 16.78 8.85 0.01
CA VAL A 94 16.88 8.05 -1.22
C VAL A 94 18.34 7.91 -1.69
N GLY A 95 19.14 8.97 -1.60
CA GLY A 95 20.55 8.93 -1.98
C GLY A 95 21.40 8.01 -1.12
N ASP A 96 21.04 7.85 0.17
CA ASP A 96 21.72 6.94 1.10
C ASP A 96 21.24 5.51 0.91
N PHE A 97 19.93 5.32 0.71
CA PHE A 97 19.35 4.03 0.36
C PHE A 97 20.00 3.41 -0.87
N LEU A 98 20.15 4.19 -1.95
CA LEU A 98 20.83 3.73 -3.18
C LEU A 98 22.29 3.37 -3.00
N LYS A 99 22.93 3.85 -1.93
CA LYS A 99 24.33 3.52 -1.57
C LYS A 99 24.42 2.41 -0.53
N GLY A 100 23.30 1.92 0.00
CA GLY A 100 23.25 0.94 1.07
C GLY A 100 23.81 1.46 2.39
N ILE A 101 23.65 2.75 2.70
CA ILE A 101 24.15 3.37 3.93
C ILE A 101 23.03 4.00 4.73
N GLU A 102 23.09 3.88 6.04
CA GLU A 102 22.14 4.51 6.96
C GLU A 102 22.20 6.04 6.90
N SER A 103 21.05 6.71 6.85
CA SER A 103 20.97 8.15 6.92
C SER A 103 21.28 8.66 8.33
N LYS A 104 22.14 9.66 8.46
CA LYS A 104 22.53 10.24 9.76
C LYS A 104 21.77 11.52 10.11
N GLN A 105 21.12 12.12 9.14
CA GLN A 105 20.36 13.36 9.31
C GLN A 105 19.24 13.46 8.28
N LEU A 106 18.20 14.21 8.60
CA LEU A 106 17.14 14.55 7.66
C LEU A 106 17.67 15.54 6.60
N GLY A 107 17.09 15.46 5.41
CA GLY A 107 17.29 16.45 4.36
C GLY A 107 16.50 17.74 4.59
N ASN A 108 16.36 18.53 3.54
CA ASN A 108 15.59 19.79 3.58
C ASN A 108 14.08 19.57 3.70
N VAL A 109 13.58 18.41 3.30
CA VAL A 109 12.16 18.02 3.41
C VAL A 109 11.90 17.47 4.80
N LYS A 110 11.00 18.09 5.54
CA LYS A 110 10.60 17.64 6.88
C LYS A 110 9.53 16.56 6.76
N PRO A 111 9.73 15.37 7.38
CA PRO A 111 8.70 14.34 7.43
C PRO A 111 7.43 14.86 8.10
N THR A 112 6.28 14.46 7.54
CA THR A 112 4.96 14.86 8.05
C THR A 112 4.25 13.74 8.82
N CYS A 113 4.92 12.60 9.03
CA CYS A 113 4.35 11.46 9.76
C CYS A 113 4.02 11.87 11.21
N PRO A 114 2.75 11.74 11.66
CA PRO A 114 2.34 12.24 12.98
C PRO A 114 3.02 11.50 14.15
N THR A 115 3.37 10.24 13.96
CA THR A 115 4.08 9.43 14.96
C THR A 115 5.58 9.71 14.99
N GLY A 116 6.08 10.51 14.06
CA GLY A 116 7.52 10.77 13.89
C GLY A 116 8.19 9.77 12.97
N VAL A 117 9.49 9.99 12.76
CA VAL A 117 10.33 9.08 11.96
C VAL A 117 11.60 8.73 12.72
N THR A 118 12.13 7.54 12.47
CA THR A 118 13.45 7.10 12.93
C THR A 118 14.32 6.85 11.71
N LEU A 119 15.50 7.47 11.65
CA LEU A 119 16.44 7.23 10.57
C LEU A 119 17.08 5.85 10.74
N THR A 120 17.00 5.04 9.68
CA THR A 120 17.45 3.65 9.69
C THR A 120 17.94 3.26 8.31
N ASN A 121 18.45 2.03 8.17
CA ASN A 121 18.67 1.40 6.87
C ASN A 121 17.42 0.60 6.49
N LEU A 122 16.66 1.05 5.51
CA LEU A 122 15.41 0.42 5.09
C LEU A 122 15.59 -0.97 4.47
N ASP A 123 16.79 -1.32 3.99
CA ASP A 123 17.07 -2.66 3.50
C ASP A 123 16.87 -3.75 4.57
N GLU A 124 16.89 -3.37 5.85
CA GLU A 124 16.72 -4.31 6.96
C GLU A 124 15.25 -4.74 7.17
N CYS A 125 14.28 -3.92 6.75
CA CYS A 125 12.86 -4.25 6.87
C CYS A 125 12.16 -4.43 5.52
N LEU A 126 12.68 -3.83 4.46
CA LEU A 126 12.10 -4.02 3.14
C LEU A 126 12.47 -5.41 2.60
N PRO A 127 11.53 -6.15 2.03
CA PRO A 127 11.86 -7.36 1.29
C PRO A 127 12.71 -6.97 0.08
N THR A 128 13.48 -7.92 -0.44
CA THR A 128 14.27 -7.76 -1.68
C THR A 128 13.45 -7.26 -2.88
N ALA A 129 12.15 -7.15 -2.72
CA ALA A 129 11.22 -6.46 -3.59
C ALA A 129 10.27 -5.66 -2.71
N PRO A 130 10.48 -4.33 -2.54
CA PRO A 130 9.63 -3.56 -1.65
C PRO A 130 8.24 -3.40 -2.24
N GLU A 131 7.24 -3.86 -1.55
CA GLU A 131 5.97 -3.21 -1.34
C GLU A 131 4.83 -4.04 -0.82
N THR A 132 4.05 -3.40 0.06
CA THR A 132 2.71 -3.84 0.42
C THR A 132 1.69 -3.01 -0.34
N ARG A 133 0.88 -3.64 -1.19
CA ARG A 133 -0.33 -3.08 -1.75
C ARG A 133 -1.50 -3.49 -0.86
N SER A 134 -2.27 -2.53 -0.37
CA SER A 134 -3.54 -2.78 0.30
C SER A 134 -4.63 -3.19 -0.70
N SER A 135 -4.41 -4.24 -1.45
CA SER A 135 -5.46 -4.86 -2.25
C SER A 135 -5.98 -6.07 -1.51
N SER A 136 -7.29 -6.27 -1.52
CA SER A 136 -7.86 -7.51 -1.01
C SER A 136 -7.18 -8.70 -1.69
N SER A 137 -6.56 -9.57 -0.90
CA SER A 137 -5.99 -10.84 -1.37
C SER A 137 -7.06 -11.86 -1.75
N VAL A 138 -8.31 -11.55 -1.46
CA VAL A 138 -9.48 -12.38 -1.74
C VAL A 138 -10.37 -11.68 -2.75
N ARG A 139 -10.74 -12.38 -3.83
CA ARG A 139 -11.77 -11.92 -4.75
C ARG A 139 -13.09 -12.64 -4.45
N ILE A 140 -14.13 -11.86 -4.17
CA ILE A 140 -15.49 -12.40 -4.06
C ILE A 140 -16.02 -12.58 -5.47
N LEU A 141 -16.16 -13.83 -5.94
CA LEU A 141 -16.58 -14.10 -7.32
C LEU A 141 -17.96 -13.53 -7.59
N ARG A 142 -18.13 -12.98 -8.79
CA ARG A 142 -19.39 -12.48 -9.33
C ARG A 142 -19.52 -12.90 -10.80
N ASP A 143 -20.74 -13.02 -11.26
CA ASP A 143 -21.11 -13.36 -12.65
C ASP A 143 -21.03 -12.14 -13.59
N ASP A 144 -21.47 -12.31 -14.83
CA ASP A 144 -21.50 -11.26 -15.85
C ASP A 144 -22.51 -10.15 -15.53
N LEU A 145 -23.47 -10.41 -14.64
CA LEU A 145 -24.42 -9.43 -14.11
C LEU A 145 -23.89 -8.73 -12.84
N LEU A 146 -22.64 -8.99 -12.49
CA LEU A 146 -21.93 -8.45 -11.33
C LEU A 146 -22.49 -8.90 -9.98
N GLN A 147 -23.32 -9.95 -9.94
CA GLN A 147 -23.89 -10.53 -8.73
C GLN A 147 -23.06 -11.75 -8.29
N CYS A 148 -22.86 -11.94 -6.98
CA CYS A 148 -22.24 -13.17 -6.49
C CYS A 148 -23.28 -14.30 -6.37
N ASN A 149 -22.85 -15.47 -5.88
CA ASN A 149 -23.73 -16.63 -5.66
C ASN A 149 -24.83 -16.40 -4.61
N ILE A 150 -24.83 -15.25 -3.95
CA ILE A 150 -25.89 -14.80 -3.04
C ILE A 150 -26.70 -13.74 -3.77
N ARG A 151 -27.99 -14.01 -4.00
CA ARG A 151 -28.88 -13.09 -4.70
C ARG A 151 -28.97 -11.73 -4.00
N GLY A 152 -28.87 -10.65 -4.77
CA GLY A 152 -28.91 -9.28 -4.28
C GLY A 152 -27.58 -8.78 -3.70
N VAL A 153 -26.49 -9.56 -3.78
CA VAL A 153 -25.17 -9.15 -3.32
C VAL A 153 -24.26 -8.92 -4.53
N TYR A 154 -23.78 -7.67 -4.65
CA TYR A 154 -22.95 -7.18 -5.75
C TYR A 154 -21.55 -6.77 -5.24
N PRO A 155 -20.59 -7.70 -5.18
CA PRO A 155 -19.24 -7.39 -4.72
C PRO A 155 -18.59 -6.37 -5.63
N CYS A 156 -18.10 -5.25 -5.09
CA CYS A 156 -17.47 -4.20 -5.88
C CYS A 156 -16.28 -3.56 -5.20
N GLY A 157 -15.48 -2.88 -6.02
CA GLY A 157 -14.36 -2.09 -5.57
C GLY A 157 -13.18 -2.89 -5.05
N GLU A 158 -12.35 -2.25 -4.24
CA GLU A 158 -11.09 -2.79 -3.76
C GLU A 158 -11.28 -3.93 -2.76
N GLY A 159 -12.19 -3.77 -1.81
CA GLY A 159 -12.47 -4.79 -0.78
C GLY A 159 -12.97 -6.13 -1.36
N ALA A 160 -13.63 -6.10 -2.52
CA ALA A 160 -14.09 -7.29 -3.22
C ALA A 160 -13.09 -7.84 -4.25
N GLY A 161 -11.92 -7.21 -4.39
CA GLY A 161 -10.84 -7.65 -5.27
C GLY A 161 -11.00 -7.27 -6.75
N TYR A 162 -11.86 -6.29 -7.09
CA TYR A 162 -12.11 -5.87 -8.47
C TYR A 162 -11.43 -4.57 -8.88
N ALA A 163 -10.85 -3.85 -7.95
CA ALA A 163 -10.16 -2.60 -8.23
C ALA A 163 -8.98 -2.43 -7.27
N GLY A 164 -7.96 -1.70 -7.69
CA GLY A 164 -6.77 -1.45 -6.87
C GLY A 164 -6.41 0.04 -6.84
N GLY A 165 -7.39 0.91 -6.87
CA GLY A 165 -7.19 2.36 -6.80
C GLY A 165 -8.52 3.10 -6.73
N ILE A 166 -8.48 4.35 -6.25
CA ILE A 166 -9.67 5.17 -5.97
C ILE A 166 -10.59 5.28 -7.20
N ILE A 167 -10.04 5.64 -8.35
CA ILE A 167 -10.84 5.82 -9.58
C ILE A 167 -11.39 4.50 -10.08
N SER A 168 -10.57 3.44 -10.11
CA SER A 168 -11.04 2.12 -10.56
C SER A 168 -12.08 1.53 -9.62
N ALA A 169 -11.96 1.74 -8.30
CA ALA A 169 -12.97 1.33 -7.32
C ALA A 169 -14.29 2.10 -7.51
N ALA A 170 -14.21 3.41 -7.75
CA ALA A 170 -15.39 4.24 -8.03
C ALA A 170 -16.09 3.80 -9.32
N VAL A 171 -15.36 3.55 -10.41
CA VAL A 171 -15.91 3.06 -11.68
C VAL A 171 -16.57 1.71 -11.50
N ASP A 172 -15.94 0.80 -10.78
CA ASP A 172 -16.52 -0.53 -10.53
C ASP A 172 -17.78 -0.43 -9.66
N GLY A 173 -17.78 0.43 -8.63
CA GLY A 173 -18.96 0.71 -7.82
C GLY A 173 -20.13 1.27 -8.63
N VAL A 174 -19.88 2.20 -9.58
CA VAL A 174 -20.91 2.73 -10.49
C VAL A 174 -21.48 1.61 -11.38
N LYS A 175 -20.63 0.73 -11.91
CA LYS A 175 -21.10 -0.44 -12.70
C LYS A 175 -22.01 -1.34 -11.89
N CYS A 176 -21.64 -1.66 -10.64
CA CYS A 176 -22.47 -2.48 -9.76
C CYS A 176 -23.79 -1.78 -9.40
N ALA A 177 -23.78 -0.47 -9.16
CA ALA A 177 -25.02 0.28 -8.94
C ALA A 177 -25.97 0.22 -10.14
N HIS A 178 -25.45 0.33 -11.36
CA HIS A 178 -26.25 0.14 -12.58
C HIS A 178 -26.80 -1.28 -12.69
N ALA A 179 -26.00 -2.31 -12.32
CA ALA A 179 -26.46 -3.69 -12.33
C ALA A 179 -27.62 -3.91 -11.34
N VAL A 180 -27.52 -3.35 -10.13
CA VAL A 180 -28.60 -3.37 -9.13
C VAL A 180 -29.89 -2.76 -9.68
N LEU A 181 -29.81 -1.57 -10.28
CA LEU A 181 -30.96 -0.88 -10.84
C LEU A 181 -31.63 -1.65 -11.99
N ASN A 182 -30.86 -2.46 -12.73
CA ASN A 182 -31.38 -3.28 -13.82
C ASN A 182 -31.95 -4.63 -13.34
N ASP A 183 -31.61 -5.09 -12.13
CA ASP A 183 -32.09 -6.36 -11.56
C ASP A 183 -33.45 -6.19 -10.84
N GLU A 184 -33.90 -4.96 -10.57
CA GLU A 184 -35.21 -4.65 -9.95
C GLU A 184 -36.38 -4.71 -10.93
N HIS A 185 -36.15 -5.17 -12.18
CA HIS A 185 -37.16 -5.37 -13.21
C HIS A 185 -37.11 -6.81 -13.72
#